data_4f17ae788ef895090428696e706f522c
#
_entry.id   4f17ae788ef895090428696e706f522c
#
_cell.length_a   1.000
_cell.length_b   1.000
_cell.length_c   1.000
_cell.angle_alpha   90.00
_cell.angle_beta   90.00
_cell.angle_gamma   90.00
#
_symmetry.space_group_name_H-M   'P 1'
#
loop_
_entity.id
_entity.type
_entity.pdbx_description
1 polymer ?
#
loop_
_entity_poly.entity_id
_entity_poly.type
_entity_poly.pdbx_seq_one_letter_code
_entity_poly.pdbx_strand_id
1 'polypeptide(L)'
;MKGGRPLQNGRIKFGLLAAVALLAAGCASTDIETESRNFQVQETAAVAGGASGQDGAAIRSLVAASGPSYVTLVVSDPNNSGAIVSQRDRQKTAVTSGSGFVVDHNGYIMTAAHVAVQKGNTVQARAANGRIYSGDVISILPENDMALIKLRGYAGKSVTPAPSRCIAPGSMVYSLGRPHAQGDTARIGQLESQRYGRAVRYGKFGYPDAMVLRLSTQKGESGGPLFDSRGELVGMVVSTLYDNAGNPLNLAHAVPLEKLASFLCANHGCSGGWASAARQAGCGGT
;
A
#
# COMPACT_ATOMS: atom_id res chain seq x y z
N MET A 1 -73.79 -52.55 -6.60
CA MET A 1 -74.16 -51.61 -7.70
C MET A 1 -72.89 -50.96 -8.20
N LYS A 2 -72.59 -51.15 -9.47
CA LYS A 2 -71.84 -50.28 -10.42
C LYS A 2 -70.44 -49.83 -9.96
N GLY A 3 -69.31 -50.10 -10.56
CA GLY A 3 -69.07 -50.33 -11.97
C GLY A 3 -67.88 -49.41 -12.26
N GLY A 4 -66.64 -49.90 -12.36
CA GLY A 4 -65.51 -49.12 -12.67
C GLY A 4 -64.59 -49.81 -13.67
N ARG A 5 -64.33 -49.18 -14.78
CA ARG A 5 -63.57 -49.71 -15.92
C ARG A 5 -62.07 -49.69 -15.66
N PRO A 6 -61.32 -50.59 -16.35
CA PRO A 6 -59.86 -50.65 -16.18
C PRO A 6 -59.13 -49.61 -17.04
N LEU A 7 -57.98 -49.14 -16.47
CA LEU A 7 -57.06 -48.24 -17.17
C LEU A 7 -56.09 -49.02 -18.05
N GLN A 8 -55.94 -48.59 -19.30
CA GLN A 8 -55.03 -49.14 -20.30
C GLN A 8 -53.57 -48.84 -19.97
N ASN A 9 -52.77 -49.91 -20.09
CA ASN A 9 -51.29 -49.79 -20.01
C ASN A 9 -50.73 -49.22 -21.32
N GLY A 10 -50.24 -48.00 -21.28
CA GLY A 10 -49.42 -47.42 -22.35
C GLY A 10 -47.91 -47.76 -22.06
N ARG A 11 -47.39 -48.64 -22.90
CA ARG A 11 -45.95 -48.96 -22.93
C ARG A 11 -45.22 -47.83 -23.64
N ILE A 12 -44.44 -47.04 -22.92
CA ILE A 12 -43.47 -46.10 -23.47
C ILE A 12 -42.16 -46.84 -23.69
N LYS A 13 -41.72 -46.95 -24.93
CA LYS A 13 -40.43 -47.52 -25.30
C LYS A 13 -39.34 -46.42 -25.03
N PHE A 14 -38.46 -46.70 -24.06
CA PHE A 14 -37.25 -45.91 -23.90
C PHE A 14 -36.24 -46.31 -24.97
N GLY A 15 -35.98 -45.40 -25.92
CA GLY A 15 -34.85 -45.49 -26.80
C GLY A 15 -33.57 -45.06 -26.06
N LEU A 16 -32.63 -45.97 -25.98
CA LEU A 16 -31.30 -45.72 -25.37
C LEU A 16 -30.45 -44.95 -26.38
N LEU A 17 -30.35 -43.65 -26.24
CA LEU A 17 -29.36 -42.83 -26.95
C LEU A 17 -28.09 -42.79 -26.10
N ALA A 18 -27.09 -43.52 -26.52
CA ALA A 18 -25.73 -43.44 -25.95
C ALA A 18 -25.08 -42.13 -26.39
N ALA A 19 -25.07 -41.14 -25.54
CA ALA A 19 -24.27 -39.94 -25.72
C ALA A 19 -22.82 -40.25 -25.31
N VAL A 20 -21.94 -40.39 -26.28
CA VAL A 20 -20.50 -40.40 -26.10
C VAL A 20 -20.06 -38.99 -25.71
N ALA A 21 -19.82 -38.75 -24.42
CA ALA A 21 -19.18 -37.54 -23.94
C ALA A 21 -17.68 -37.64 -24.25
N LEU A 22 -17.22 -36.90 -25.27
CA LEU A 22 -15.78 -36.59 -25.42
C LEU A 22 -15.36 -35.72 -24.26
N LEU A 23 -14.62 -36.30 -23.34
CA LEU A 23 -13.82 -35.54 -22.36
C LEU A 23 -12.68 -34.87 -23.11
N ALA A 24 -12.91 -33.65 -23.59
CA ALA A 24 -11.83 -32.72 -23.91
C ALA A 24 -11.16 -32.34 -22.58
N ALA A 25 -10.03 -32.96 -22.29
CA ALA A 25 -9.10 -32.48 -21.27
C ALA A 25 -8.53 -31.14 -21.76
N GLY A 26 -9.28 -30.07 -21.55
CA GLY A 26 -8.78 -28.72 -21.66
C GLY A 26 -7.77 -28.54 -20.53
N CYS A 27 -6.49 -28.39 -20.89
CA CYS A 27 -5.52 -27.77 -20.01
C CYS A 27 -6.11 -26.41 -19.61
N ALA A 28 -6.68 -26.32 -18.42
CA ALA A 28 -6.95 -25.06 -17.80
C ALA A 28 -5.57 -24.44 -17.52
N SER A 29 -5.09 -23.60 -18.45
CA SER A 29 -4.13 -22.59 -18.12
C SER A 29 -4.75 -21.78 -17.00
N THR A 30 -4.23 -21.93 -15.80
CA THR A 30 -4.50 -21.00 -14.69
C THR A 30 -3.84 -19.69 -15.07
N ASP A 31 -4.48 -18.94 -15.94
CA ASP A 31 -4.26 -17.52 -16.05
C ASP A 31 -4.67 -16.96 -14.70
N ILE A 32 -3.65 -16.68 -13.87
CA ILE A 32 -3.79 -15.86 -12.69
C ILE A 32 -4.13 -14.48 -13.26
N GLU A 33 -5.42 -14.20 -13.41
CA GLU A 33 -5.89 -12.84 -13.64
C GLU A 33 -5.30 -12.02 -12.50
N THR A 34 -4.35 -11.19 -12.85
CA THR A 34 -3.81 -10.16 -11.98
C THR A 34 -4.96 -9.19 -11.77
N GLU A 35 -5.73 -9.42 -10.72
CA GLU A 35 -6.78 -8.50 -10.30
C GLU A 35 -6.07 -7.17 -9.99
N SER A 36 -6.07 -6.26 -10.95
CA SER A 36 -5.47 -4.95 -10.82
C SER A 36 -6.15 -4.27 -9.65
N ARG A 37 -5.36 -3.84 -8.66
CA ARG A 37 -5.89 -3.06 -7.53
C ARG A 37 -6.68 -1.88 -8.08
N ASN A 38 -7.93 -1.81 -7.67
CA ASN A 38 -8.80 -0.69 -8.00
C ASN A 38 -8.62 0.36 -6.89
N PHE A 39 -7.81 1.39 -7.17
CA PHE A 39 -7.63 2.51 -6.26
C PHE A 39 -8.78 3.49 -6.39
N GLN A 40 -9.38 3.87 -5.26
CA GLN A 40 -10.27 5.01 -5.20
C GLN A 40 -9.41 6.29 -5.25
N VAL A 41 -9.60 7.12 -6.26
CA VAL A 41 -8.87 8.38 -6.41
C VAL A 41 -9.62 9.48 -5.66
N GLN A 42 -8.94 10.15 -4.73
CA GLN A 42 -9.47 11.26 -3.94
C GLN A 42 -8.55 12.47 -4.08
N GLU A 43 -9.08 13.54 -4.63
CA GLU A 43 -8.37 14.80 -4.84
C GLU A 43 -8.71 15.79 -3.72
N THR A 44 -7.70 16.57 -3.30
CA THR A 44 -7.98 17.70 -2.41
C THR A 44 -8.61 18.84 -3.21
N ALA A 45 -9.44 19.65 -2.56
CA ALA A 45 -10.15 20.77 -3.20
C ALA A 45 -9.20 21.76 -3.94
N ALA A 46 -7.94 21.85 -3.50
CA ALA A 46 -6.93 22.71 -4.14
C ALA A 46 -6.52 22.20 -5.54
N VAL A 47 -6.61 20.90 -5.78
CA VAL A 47 -6.28 20.27 -7.08
C VAL A 47 -7.52 20.16 -7.97
N ALA A 48 -8.69 19.88 -7.37
CA ALA A 48 -9.95 19.71 -8.09
C ALA A 48 -10.39 20.96 -8.86
N GLY A 49 -9.97 22.16 -8.42
CA GLY A 49 -10.29 23.43 -9.09
C GLY A 49 -9.48 23.73 -10.37
N GLY A 50 -8.46 22.93 -10.67
CA GLY A 50 -7.56 23.15 -11.83
C GLY A 50 -7.42 21.97 -12.79
N ALA A 51 -7.93 20.79 -12.43
CA ALA A 51 -7.78 19.58 -13.24
C ALA A 51 -8.81 19.52 -14.36
N SER A 52 -8.35 19.68 -15.61
CA SER A 52 -9.13 19.31 -16.79
C SER A 52 -9.31 17.78 -16.82
N GLY A 53 -10.33 17.28 -17.54
CA GLY A 53 -10.57 15.82 -17.66
C GLY A 53 -9.37 15.02 -18.18
N GLN A 54 -8.41 15.65 -18.86
CA GLN A 54 -7.14 15.05 -19.31
C GLN A 54 -6.18 14.79 -18.15
N ASP A 55 -6.11 15.70 -17.17
CA ASP A 55 -5.26 15.54 -15.98
C ASP A 55 -5.72 14.35 -15.13
N GLY A 56 -7.03 14.16 -14.99
CA GLY A 56 -7.59 13.01 -14.28
C GLY A 56 -7.26 11.65 -14.92
N ALA A 57 -7.14 11.57 -16.24
CA ALA A 57 -6.72 10.35 -16.94
C ALA A 57 -5.23 10.07 -16.72
N ALA A 58 -4.39 11.11 -16.81
CA ALA A 58 -2.96 11.01 -16.54
C ALA A 58 -2.67 10.53 -15.11
N ILE A 59 -3.38 11.08 -14.11
CA ILE A 59 -3.27 10.68 -12.71
C ILE A 59 -3.66 9.21 -12.52
N ARG A 60 -4.79 8.76 -13.09
CA ARG A 60 -5.17 7.34 -13.00
C ARG A 60 -4.12 6.41 -13.60
N SER A 61 -3.49 6.81 -14.70
CA SER A 61 -2.39 6.05 -15.31
C SER A 61 -1.17 5.95 -14.39
N LEU A 62 -0.79 7.05 -13.72
CA LEU A 62 0.29 7.07 -12.74
C LEU A 62 -0.02 6.17 -11.53
N VAL A 63 -1.24 6.25 -10.99
CA VAL A 63 -1.71 5.41 -9.88
C VAL A 63 -1.67 3.93 -10.27
N ALA A 64 -2.15 3.58 -11.47
CA ALA A 64 -2.09 2.21 -11.97
C ALA A 64 -0.66 1.72 -12.15
N ALA A 65 0.24 2.56 -12.65
CA ALA A 65 1.66 2.22 -12.83
C ALA A 65 2.41 2.04 -11.51
N SER A 66 2.06 2.79 -10.47
CA SER A 66 2.71 2.76 -9.14
C SER A 66 2.09 1.74 -8.19
N GLY A 67 0.83 1.38 -8.39
CA GLY A 67 0.07 0.44 -7.56
C GLY A 67 0.79 -0.89 -7.28
N PRO A 68 1.49 -1.51 -8.25
CA PRO A 68 2.24 -2.73 -8.03
C PRO A 68 3.38 -2.62 -7.01
N SER A 69 3.89 -1.43 -6.73
CA SER A 69 4.94 -1.21 -5.72
C SER A 69 4.42 -0.96 -4.31
N TYR A 70 3.11 -0.85 -4.14
CA TYR A 70 2.44 -0.59 -2.87
C TYR A 70 1.99 -1.90 -2.21
N VAL A 71 2.08 -1.98 -0.87
CA VAL A 71 1.56 -3.06 -0.04
C VAL A 71 0.77 -2.54 1.16
N THR A 72 -0.28 -3.28 1.55
CA THR A 72 -0.94 -3.08 2.84
C THR A 72 -0.33 -4.01 3.87
N LEU A 73 -0.15 -3.53 5.09
CA LEU A 73 0.54 -4.22 6.16
C LEU A 73 -0.38 -4.49 7.35
N VAL A 74 -0.27 -5.70 7.90
CA VAL A 74 -0.78 -6.07 9.22
C VAL A 74 0.43 -6.58 10.01
N VAL A 75 0.67 -5.99 11.18
CA VAL A 75 1.82 -6.30 12.03
C VAL A 75 1.34 -6.95 13.31
N SER A 76 1.99 -8.02 13.75
CA SER A 76 1.66 -8.78 14.94
C SER A 76 2.91 -8.99 15.80
N ASP A 77 2.72 -9.00 17.12
CA ASP A 77 3.78 -9.38 18.05
C ASP A 77 3.91 -10.91 18.08
N PRO A 78 5.07 -11.50 17.73
CA PRO A 78 5.27 -12.94 17.74
C PRO A 78 5.12 -13.56 19.13
N ASN A 79 5.35 -12.80 20.20
CA ASN A 79 5.23 -13.27 21.59
C ASN A 79 3.77 -13.29 22.08
N ASN A 80 2.87 -12.60 21.37
CA ASN A 80 1.43 -12.56 21.67
C ASN A 80 0.59 -13.38 20.68
N SER A 81 1.23 -14.17 19.84
CA SER A 81 0.58 -15.06 18.89
C SER A 81 0.17 -16.36 19.59
N GLY A 82 -0.97 -16.33 20.26
CA GLY A 82 -1.73 -17.56 20.50
C GLY A 82 -1.96 -18.30 19.16
N ALA A 83 -2.09 -19.63 19.17
CA ALA A 83 -2.22 -20.43 17.94
C ALA A 83 -3.24 -19.81 16.97
N ILE A 84 -2.75 -19.26 15.87
CA ILE A 84 -3.59 -18.62 14.85
C ILE A 84 -4.22 -19.71 14.02
N VAL A 85 -5.44 -20.10 14.36
CA VAL A 85 -6.19 -21.15 13.68
C VAL A 85 -7.04 -20.59 12.53
N SER A 86 -7.35 -19.30 12.53
CA SER A 86 -8.22 -18.67 11.53
C SER A 86 -7.81 -17.25 11.15
N GLN A 87 -8.35 -16.76 10.02
CA GLN A 87 -8.17 -15.37 9.60
C GLN A 87 -8.76 -14.37 10.63
N ARG A 88 -9.77 -14.79 11.40
CA ARG A 88 -10.40 -14.00 12.46
C ARG A 88 -9.50 -13.87 13.69
N ASP A 89 -8.69 -14.91 13.99
CA ASP A 89 -7.73 -14.88 15.08
C ASP A 89 -6.52 -14.01 14.75
N ARG A 90 -6.13 -13.94 13.47
CA ARG A 90 -5.06 -13.03 12.99
C ARG A 90 -5.42 -11.55 13.20
N GLN A 91 -6.69 -11.17 13.06
CA GLN A 91 -7.14 -9.81 13.37
C GLN A 91 -7.09 -9.48 14.87
N LYS A 92 -7.27 -10.49 15.74
CA LYS A 92 -7.20 -10.31 17.20
C LYS A 92 -5.78 -10.16 17.72
N THR A 93 -4.77 -10.72 17.02
CA THR A 93 -3.35 -10.63 17.37
C THR A 93 -2.64 -9.45 16.68
N ALA A 94 -3.31 -8.75 15.78
CA ALA A 94 -2.75 -7.60 15.12
C ALA A 94 -2.50 -6.47 16.12
N VAL A 95 -1.26 -6.01 16.20
CA VAL A 95 -0.86 -4.86 17.01
C VAL A 95 -1.18 -3.56 16.27
N THR A 96 -0.96 -3.56 14.95
CA THR A 96 -1.17 -2.39 14.10
C THR A 96 -1.38 -2.79 12.63
N SER A 97 -1.87 -1.83 11.85
CA SER A 97 -1.98 -1.93 10.40
C SER A 97 -1.57 -0.61 9.76
N GLY A 98 -1.11 -0.69 8.52
CA GLY A 98 -0.68 0.48 7.76
C GLY A 98 -0.38 0.15 6.31
N SER A 99 0.42 0.98 5.72
CA SER A 99 0.86 0.93 4.33
C SER A 99 2.37 0.76 4.24
N GLY A 100 2.85 0.34 3.08
CA GLY A 100 4.27 0.23 2.79
C GLY A 100 4.53 0.19 1.30
N PHE A 101 5.79 0.18 0.92
CA PHE A 101 6.19 0.09 -0.49
C PHE A 101 7.46 -0.72 -0.67
N VAL A 102 7.55 -1.32 -1.85
CA VAL A 102 8.64 -2.21 -2.26
C VAL A 102 9.86 -1.39 -2.64
N VAL A 103 11.00 -1.63 -2.00
CA VAL A 103 12.26 -0.90 -2.28
C VAL A 103 13.16 -1.65 -3.25
N ASP A 104 13.04 -2.99 -3.33
CA ASP A 104 13.81 -3.81 -4.28
C ASP A 104 13.05 -5.09 -4.68
N HIS A 105 13.63 -5.86 -5.63
CA HIS A 105 13.06 -7.13 -6.09
C HIS A 105 13.20 -8.28 -5.09
N ASN A 106 13.97 -8.10 -4.03
CA ASN A 106 14.22 -9.15 -3.04
C ASN A 106 13.17 -9.16 -1.92
N GLY A 107 12.12 -8.34 -2.03
CA GLY A 107 11.03 -8.28 -1.06
C GLY A 107 11.33 -7.44 0.18
N TYR A 108 12.20 -6.46 0.06
CA TYR A 108 12.36 -5.45 1.09
C TYR A 108 11.28 -4.38 0.95
N ILE A 109 10.64 -4.08 2.07
CA ILE A 109 9.52 -3.14 2.17
C ILE A 109 9.89 -2.05 3.17
N MET A 110 9.64 -0.80 2.80
CA MET A 110 9.73 0.32 3.73
C MET A 110 8.36 0.72 4.24
N THR A 111 8.29 1.10 5.50
CA THR A 111 7.08 1.59 6.17
C THR A 111 7.46 2.52 7.34
N ALA A 112 6.46 3.12 7.97
CA ALA A 112 6.65 3.92 9.17
C ALA A 112 6.99 3.04 10.40
N ALA A 113 7.85 3.55 11.30
CA ALA A 113 8.24 2.81 12.50
C ALA A 113 7.05 2.55 13.44
N HIS A 114 6.12 3.51 13.56
CA HIS A 114 4.93 3.33 14.38
C HIS A 114 3.96 2.28 13.82
N VAL A 115 4.03 1.96 12.51
CA VAL A 115 3.33 0.82 11.90
C VAL A 115 4.05 -0.50 12.22
N ALA A 116 5.38 -0.53 12.11
CA ALA A 116 6.21 -1.71 12.37
C ALA A 116 6.31 -2.04 13.89
N VAL A 117 6.20 -1.05 14.76
CA VAL A 117 6.23 -1.04 16.24
C VAL A 117 7.57 -1.42 16.82
N GLN A 118 8.15 -2.57 16.45
CA GLN A 118 9.47 -3.02 16.92
C GLN A 118 10.11 -4.04 15.98
N LYS A 119 11.42 -4.15 16.05
CA LYS A 119 12.19 -5.18 15.35
C LYS A 119 11.78 -6.58 15.85
N GLY A 120 11.67 -7.54 14.93
CA GLY A 120 11.24 -8.91 15.20
C GLY A 120 9.73 -9.14 15.14
N ASN A 121 8.91 -8.11 15.05
CA ASN A 121 7.48 -8.29 14.79
C ASN A 121 7.26 -9.00 13.46
N THR A 122 6.25 -9.89 13.42
CA THR A 122 5.82 -10.56 12.20
C THR A 122 4.90 -9.67 11.38
N VAL A 123 4.99 -9.79 10.06
CA VAL A 123 4.25 -8.96 9.13
C VAL A 123 3.51 -9.83 8.12
N GLN A 124 2.27 -9.46 7.83
CA GLN A 124 1.54 -9.92 6.65
C GLN A 124 1.35 -8.73 5.72
N ALA A 125 1.85 -8.86 4.50
CA ALA A 125 1.75 -7.85 3.47
C ALA A 125 0.85 -8.34 2.33
N ARG A 126 -0.23 -7.61 2.04
CA ARG A 126 -1.06 -7.85 0.85
C ARG A 126 -0.48 -7.06 -0.31
N ALA A 127 -0.02 -7.76 -1.32
CA ALA A 127 0.54 -7.19 -2.54
C ALA A 127 -0.54 -6.80 -3.57
N ALA A 128 -0.14 -6.14 -4.65
CA ALA A 128 -1.04 -5.69 -5.72
C ALA A 128 -1.84 -6.83 -6.39
N ASN A 129 -1.26 -8.02 -6.46
CA ASN A 129 -1.92 -9.22 -6.99
C ASN A 129 -2.89 -9.89 -6.00
N GLY A 130 -3.24 -9.22 -4.90
CA GLY A 130 -4.12 -9.73 -3.85
C GLY A 130 -3.49 -10.77 -2.92
N ARG A 131 -2.32 -11.35 -3.27
CA ARG A 131 -1.64 -12.36 -2.45
C ARG A 131 -1.09 -11.77 -1.17
N ILE A 132 -1.09 -12.59 -0.12
CA ILE A 132 -0.51 -12.23 1.18
C ILE A 132 0.84 -12.92 1.33
N TYR A 133 1.84 -12.13 1.67
CA TYR A 133 3.20 -12.58 1.95
C TYR A 133 3.52 -12.35 3.42
N SER A 134 4.25 -13.28 4.02
CA SER A 134 4.71 -13.15 5.40
C SER A 134 6.14 -12.64 5.43
N GLY A 135 6.47 -11.90 6.47
CA GLY A 135 7.81 -11.36 6.68
C GLY A 135 8.02 -10.91 8.10
N ASP A 136 9.14 -10.24 8.32
CA ASP A 136 9.54 -9.79 9.64
C ASP A 136 10.09 -8.35 9.56
N VAL A 137 9.89 -7.59 10.63
CA VAL A 137 10.53 -6.28 10.80
C VAL A 137 12.01 -6.51 11.13
N ILE A 138 12.89 -6.10 10.22
CA ILE A 138 14.34 -6.37 10.32
C ILE A 138 15.14 -5.17 10.84
N SER A 139 14.65 -3.94 10.63
CA SER A 139 15.26 -2.73 11.14
C SER A 139 14.19 -1.67 11.44
N ILE A 140 14.47 -0.82 12.43
CA ILE A 140 13.57 0.26 12.84
C ILE A 140 14.39 1.44 13.36
N LEU A 141 13.96 2.65 13.03
CA LEU A 141 14.53 3.92 13.50
C LEU A 141 13.38 4.79 14.03
N PRO A 142 13.01 4.61 15.32
CA PRO A 142 11.83 5.24 15.90
C PRO A 142 11.85 6.77 15.89
N GLU A 143 13.03 7.37 16.09
CA GLU A 143 13.26 8.82 16.12
C GLU A 143 13.15 9.50 14.74
N ASN A 144 13.11 8.70 13.67
CA ASN A 144 12.88 9.17 12.29
C ASN A 144 11.64 8.54 11.66
N ASP A 145 10.90 7.78 12.45
CA ASP A 145 9.67 7.05 12.05
C ASP A 145 9.82 6.20 10.79
N MET A 146 10.92 5.45 10.70
CA MET A 146 11.22 4.56 9.56
C MET A 146 11.44 3.12 10.01
N ALA A 147 10.99 2.16 9.19
CA ALA A 147 11.24 0.74 9.39
C ALA A 147 11.43 0.00 8.08
N LEU A 148 12.22 -1.08 8.13
CA LEU A 148 12.47 -1.99 7.03
C LEU A 148 11.94 -3.38 7.38
N ILE A 149 11.19 -3.96 6.44
CA ILE A 149 10.59 -5.28 6.54
C ILE A 149 11.20 -6.16 5.44
N LYS A 150 11.42 -7.44 5.74
CA LYS A 150 11.78 -8.46 4.75
C LYS A 150 10.64 -9.44 4.58
N LEU A 151 10.06 -9.48 3.38
CA LEU A 151 9.06 -10.48 2.99
C LEU A 151 9.72 -11.73 2.43
N ARG A 152 9.16 -12.88 2.74
CA ARG A 152 9.62 -14.18 2.23
C ARG A 152 8.94 -14.50 0.89
N GLY A 153 9.72 -14.88 -0.11
CA GLY A 153 9.23 -15.32 -1.42
C GLY A 153 8.49 -14.24 -2.22
N TYR A 154 8.68 -12.97 -1.89
CA TYR A 154 8.12 -11.84 -2.62
C TYR A 154 9.15 -11.23 -3.57
N ALA A 155 8.77 -11.12 -4.84
CA ALA A 155 9.52 -10.42 -5.87
C ALA A 155 8.53 -9.54 -6.64
N GLY A 156 8.34 -8.31 -6.18
CA GLY A 156 7.40 -7.36 -6.77
C GLY A 156 8.10 -6.19 -7.47
N LYS A 157 7.30 -5.34 -8.08
CA LYS A 157 7.78 -4.09 -8.67
C LYS A 157 8.23 -3.14 -7.57
N SER A 158 9.48 -2.70 -7.61
CA SER A 158 9.99 -1.67 -6.70
C SER A 158 9.57 -0.27 -7.13
N VAL A 159 9.54 0.65 -6.17
CA VAL A 159 9.44 2.08 -6.47
C VAL A 159 10.68 2.57 -7.22
N THR A 160 10.53 3.64 -7.97
CA THR A 160 11.65 4.37 -8.58
C THR A 160 11.89 5.61 -7.73
N PRO A 161 13.05 5.73 -7.05
CA PRO A 161 13.41 6.96 -6.35
C PRO A 161 13.53 8.13 -7.34
N ALA A 162 12.98 9.28 -6.99
CA ALA A 162 13.11 10.47 -7.80
C ALA A 162 14.60 10.84 -7.97
N PRO A 163 15.03 11.22 -9.18
CA PRO A 163 16.36 11.76 -9.34
C PRO A 163 16.47 13.08 -8.56
N SER A 164 17.62 13.34 -8.05
CA SER A 164 18.10 14.32 -7.09
C SER A 164 17.54 15.76 -7.13
N ARG A 165 16.25 15.95 -7.25
CA ARG A 165 15.66 17.29 -7.26
C ARG A 165 14.55 17.39 -6.23
N CYS A 166 14.67 18.41 -5.41
CA CYS A 166 13.59 18.85 -4.56
C CYS A 166 12.41 19.29 -5.44
N ILE A 167 11.24 18.75 -5.18
CA ILE A 167 10.01 19.24 -5.80
C ILE A 167 9.66 20.61 -5.21
N ALA A 168 9.17 21.53 -6.02
CA ALA A 168 8.81 22.88 -5.57
C ALA A 168 7.50 22.88 -4.77
N PRO A 169 7.29 23.79 -3.79
CA PRO A 169 5.98 24.04 -3.22
C PRO A 169 4.94 24.29 -4.32
N GLY A 170 3.73 23.77 -4.15
CA GLY A 170 2.66 23.77 -5.15
C GLY A 170 2.75 22.61 -6.16
N SER A 171 3.87 21.87 -6.23
CA SER A 171 3.96 20.69 -7.10
C SER A 171 2.94 19.63 -6.71
N MET A 172 2.32 19.03 -7.71
CA MET A 172 1.41 17.89 -7.51
C MET A 172 2.17 16.69 -6.93
N VAL A 173 1.59 16.08 -5.91
CA VAL A 173 2.02 14.83 -5.34
C VAL A 173 0.83 13.89 -5.16
N TYR A 174 1.08 12.58 -5.12
CA TYR A 174 0.05 11.61 -4.75
C TYR A 174 0.63 10.52 -3.85
N SER A 175 -0.20 9.99 -2.96
CA SER A 175 0.15 8.89 -2.09
C SER A 175 -0.80 7.71 -2.30
N LEU A 176 -0.31 6.51 -2.00
CA LEU A 176 -1.10 5.28 -2.00
C LEU A 176 -1.22 4.78 -0.58
N GLY A 177 -2.44 4.38 -0.19
CA GLY A 177 -2.72 3.91 1.16
C GLY A 177 -4.02 3.14 1.27
N ARG A 178 -4.34 2.66 2.48
CA ARG A 178 -5.58 1.96 2.78
C ARG A 178 -6.24 2.54 4.03
N PRO A 179 -7.02 3.62 3.88
CA PRO A 179 -7.66 4.26 5.01
C PRO A 179 -8.59 3.29 5.73
N HIS A 180 -8.49 3.24 7.07
CA HIS A 180 -9.34 2.42 7.94
C HIS A 180 -9.47 0.95 7.51
N ALA A 181 -8.52 0.40 6.77
CA ALA A 181 -8.55 -0.94 6.17
C ALA A 181 -9.73 -1.21 5.22
N GLN A 182 -10.39 -0.17 4.70
CA GLN A 182 -11.59 -0.31 3.86
C GLN A 182 -11.25 -0.56 2.39
N GLY A 183 -10.55 0.35 1.73
CA GLY A 183 -10.20 0.24 0.31
C GLY A 183 -8.84 0.85 0.00
N ASP A 184 -8.19 0.40 -1.06
CA ASP A 184 -6.96 1.04 -1.51
C ASP A 184 -7.33 2.41 -2.11
N THR A 185 -6.64 3.45 -1.66
CA THR A 185 -6.95 4.84 -2.00
C THR A 185 -5.69 5.54 -2.50
N ALA A 186 -5.83 6.28 -3.59
CA ALA A 186 -4.83 7.26 -4.04
C ALA A 186 -5.28 8.65 -3.61
N ARG A 187 -4.46 9.32 -2.80
CA ARG A 187 -4.66 10.71 -2.38
C ARG A 187 -3.84 11.61 -3.25
N ILE A 188 -4.49 12.60 -3.87
CA ILE A 188 -3.85 13.57 -4.74
C ILE A 188 -3.90 14.95 -4.08
N GLY A 189 -2.78 15.62 -4.05
CA GLY A 189 -2.64 16.94 -3.47
C GLY A 189 -1.37 17.64 -3.95
N GLN A 190 -0.85 18.51 -3.11
CA GLN A 190 0.31 19.33 -3.44
C GLN A 190 1.32 19.37 -2.29
N LEU A 191 2.59 19.55 -2.62
CA LEU A 191 3.58 19.91 -1.63
C LEU A 191 3.29 21.33 -1.12
N GLU A 192 3.09 21.48 0.19
CA GLU A 192 2.94 22.78 0.84
C GLU A 192 4.30 23.37 1.19
N SER A 193 5.18 22.56 1.81
CA SER A 193 6.52 22.95 2.21
C SER A 193 7.47 21.76 2.22
N GLN A 194 8.71 21.99 1.86
CA GLN A 194 9.80 21.01 1.98
C GLN A 194 10.16 20.71 3.44
N ARG A 195 9.83 21.63 4.35
CA ARG A 195 10.16 21.50 5.77
C ARG A 195 9.02 21.98 6.65
N TYR A 196 8.77 21.22 7.70
CA TYR A 196 7.92 21.65 8.79
C TYR A 196 8.66 22.58 9.77
N GLY A 197 9.98 22.44 9.83
CA GLY A 197 10.88 23.29 10.62
C GLY A 197 10.90 22.99 12.10
N ARG A 198 10.27 21.90 12.55
CA ARG A 198 10.30 21.45 13.96
C ARG A 198 10.09 19.95 14.07
N ALA A 199 10.63 19.37 15.16
CA ALA A 199 10.46 17.97 15.47
C ALA A 199 9.01 17.65 15.87
N VAL A 200 8.55 16.49 15.44
CA VAL A 200 7.27 15.90 15.85
C VAL A 200 7.55 14.65 16.67
N ARG A 201 6.83 14.46 17.78
CA ARG A 201 6.96 13.29 18.66
C ARG A 201 5.58 12.77 19.05
N TYR A 202 5.43 11.44 19.04
CA TYR A 202 4.25 10.73 19.51
C TYR A 202 4.63 9.38 20.12
N GLY A 203 4.52 9.29 21.44
CA GLY A 203 5.05 8.15 22.20
C GLY A 203 6.57 8.01 22.01
N LYS A 204 7.02 6.81 21.64
CA LYS A 204 8.44 6.52 21.36
C LYS A 204 8.87 6.85 19.93
N PHE A 205 7.94 7.26 19.07
CA PHE A 205 8.17 7.58 17.66
C PHE A 205 8.23 9.07 17.41
N GLY A 206 8.76 9.44 16.25
CA GLY A 206 8.79 10.83 15.81
C GLY A 206 9.72 11.04 14.62
N TYR A 207 9.91 12.28 14.24
CA TYR A 207 10.85 12.71 13.21
C TYR A 207 11.33 14.13 13.50
N PRO A 208 12.60 14.46 13.15
CA PRO A 208 13.17 15.77 13.47
C PRO A 208 12.60 16.88 12.57
N ASP A 209 12.19 16.52 11.37
CA ASP A 209 11.57 17.42 10.37
C ASP A 209 10.82 16.58 9.34
N ALA A 210 9.92 17.19 8.57
CA ALA A 210 9.12 16.53 7.54
C ALA A 210 8.73 17.48 6.42
N MET A 211 8.41 16.94 5.25
CA MET A 211 7.65 17.66 4.24
C MET A 211 6.22 17.87 4.76
N VAL A 212 5.62 19.00 4.42
CA VAL A 212 4.21 19.32 4.67
C VAL A 212 3.45 19.22 3.35
N LEU A 213 2.36 18.48 3.37
CA LEU A 213 1.55 18.16 2.20
C LEU A 213 0.12 18.66 2.39
N ARG A 214 -0.48 19.25 1.37
CA ARG A 214 -1.95 19.40 1.29
C ARG A 214 -2.55 18.08 0.84
N LEU A 215 -2.72 17.17 1.79
CA LEU A 215 -3.27 15.84 1.60
C LEU A 215 -4.17 15.48 2.77
N SER A 216 -5.39 15.06 2.48
CA SER A 216 -6.37 14.62 3.48
C SER A 216 -6.15 13.14 3.82
N THR A 217 -5.07 12.83 4.54
CA THR A 217 -4.72 11.45 4.92
C THR A 217 -5.54 10.96 6.11
N GLN A 218 -5.60 9.64 6.28
CA GLN A 218 -6.35 8.97 7.34
C GLN A 218 -5.54 7.82 7.94
N LYS A 219 -6.00 7.31 9.09
CA LYS A 219 -5.41 6.14 9.75
C LYS A 219 -5.35 4.94 8.78
N GLY A 220 -4.20 4.29 8.70
CA GLY A 220 -3.94 3.17 7.78
C GLY A 220 -3.15 3.58 6.52
N GLU A 221 -3.00 4.87 6.25
CA GLU A 221 -2.20 5.38 5.13
C GLU A 221 -0.74 5.65 5.52
N SER A 222 -0.42 5.64 6.82
CA SER A 222 0.95 5.75 7.34
C SER A 222 1.86 4.66 6.78
N GLY A 223 3.07 5.04 6.39
CA GLY A 223 4.04 4.19 5.70
C GLY A 223 3.83 4.09 4.19
N GLY A 224 2.77 4.69 3.65
CA GLY A 224 2.49 4.71 2.22
C GLY A 224 3.46 5.58 1.42
N PRO A 225 3.77 5.18 0.17
CA PRO A 225 4.67 5.94 -0.69
C PRO A 225 4.04 7.27 -1.10
N LEU A 226 4.88 8.29 -1.20
CA LEU A 226 4.55 9.60 -1.78
C LEU A 226 5.30 9.74 -3.10
N PHE A 227 4.58 10.02 -4.17
CA PHE A 227 5.11 10.17 -5.52
C PHE A 227 4.91 11.59 -6.07
N ASP A 228 5.76 11.99 -6.98
CA ASP A 228 5.60 13.20 -7.79
C ASP A 228 4.72 12.95 -9.04
N SER A 229 4.55 13.98 -9.85
CA SER A 229 3.77 13.93 -11.10
C SER A 229 4.36 13.02 -12.19
N ARG A 230 5.56 12.46 -12.00
CA ARG A 230 6.18 11.48 -12.90
C ARG A 230 6.03 10.05 -12.39
N GLY A 231 5.44 9.86 -11.20
CA GLY A 231 5.35 8.55 -10.56
C GLY A 231 6.65 8.12 -9.87
N GLU A 232 7.54 9.05 -9.57
CA GLU A 232 8.79 8.81 -8.88
C GLU A 232 8.63 9.06 -7.38
N LEU A 233 9.22 8.19 -6.56
CA LEU A 233 9.14 8.29 -5.10
C LEU A 233 9.86 9.56 -4.62
N VAL A 234 9.18 10.38 -3.83
CA VAL A 234 9.72 11.60 -3.21
C VAL A 234 9.69 11.55 -1.68
N GLY A 235 8.94 10.60 -1.09
CA GLY A 235 8.85 10.46 0.36
C GLY A 235 7.92 9.34 0.82
N MET A 236 7.62 9.34 2.12
CA MET A 236 6.73 8.39 2.79
C MET A 236 5.80 9.14 3.74
N VAL A 237 4.49 8.95 3.59
CA VAL A 237 3.48 9.55 4.48
C VAL A 237 3.60 8.96 5.89
N VAL A 238 3.59 9.81 6.92
CA VAL A 238 3.74 9.35 8.31
C VAL A 238 2.61 9.82 9.23
N SER A 239 2.06 11.01 9.04
CA SER A 239 1.00 11.50 9.92
C SER A 239 0.05 12.47 9.25
N THR A 240 -1.14 12.60 9.83
CA THR A 240 -2.14 13.63 9.53
C THR A 240 -2.02 14.74 10.58
N LEU A 241 -2.20 15.98 10.18
CA LEU A 241 -2.22 17.11 11.09
C LEU A 241 -3.65 17.43 11.51
N TYR A 242 -3.80 17.76 12.79
CA TYR A 242 -5.06 18.14 13.42
C TYR A 242 -4.90 19.50 14.08
N ASP A 243 -6.00 20.27 14.17
CA ASP A 243 -6.07 21.46 15.01
C ASP A 243 -6.16 21.09 16.51
N ASN A 244 -6.17 22.11 17.38
CA ASN A 244 -6.25 21.91 18.82
C ASN A 244 -7.60 21.31 19.28
N ALA A 245 -8.61 21.35 18.43
CA ALA A 245 -9.94 20.77 18.69
C ALA A 245 -10.05 19.33 18.15
N GLY A 246 -8.99 18.82 17.49
CA GLY A 246 -8.94 17.47 16.91
C GLY A 246 -9.56 17.37 15.52
N ASN A 247 -9.82 18.49 14.83
CA ASN A 247 -10.29 18.46 13.45
C ASN A 247 -9.11 18.31 12.48
N PRO A 248 -9.25 17.50 11.42
CA PRO A 248 -8.20 17.36 10.41
C PRO A 248 -8.00 18.67 9.63
N LEU A 249 -6.74 19.09 9.52
CA LEU A 249 -6.36 20.31 8.78
C LEU A 249 -6.25 20.08 7.26
N ASN A 250 -6.53 18.88 6.78
CA ASN A 250 -6.23 18.46 5.40
C ASN A 250 -4.73 18.62 5.03
N LEU A 251 -3.90 18.51 6.04
CA LEU A 251 -2.45 18.53 5.94
C LEU A 251 -1.88 17.21 6.46
N ALA A 252 -0.80 16.75 5.83
CA ALA A 252 -0.08 15.57 6.23
C ALA A 252 1.43 15.85 6.27
N HIS A 253 2.16 15.02 7.03
CA HIS A 253 3.62 15.00 7.01
C HIS A 253 4.14 13.78 6.24
N ALA A 254 5.26 13.97 5.57
CA ALA A 254 6.01 12.89 4.95
C ALA A 254 7.50 12.98 5.28
N VAL A 255 8.11 11.83 5.52
CA VAL A 255 9.57 11.68 5.59
C VAL A 255 10.12 11.81 4.17
N PRO A 256 11.07 12.72 3.91
CA PRO A 256 11.58 12.95 2.57
C PRO A 256 12.51 11.82 2.10
N LEU A 257 12.64 11.69 0.78
CA LEU A 257 13.35 10.59 0.11
C LEU A 257 14.79 10.42 0.58
N GLU A 258 15.54 11.49 0.78
CA GLU A 258 16.96 11.40 1.21
C GLU A 258 17.12 10.76 2.59
N LYS A 259 16.14 10.93 3.51
CA LYS A 259 16.13 10.27 4.81
C LYS A 259 15.81 8.78 4.66
N LEU A 260 14.84 8.45 3.82
CA LEU A 260 14.49 7.06 3.49
C LEU A 260 15.68 6.34 2.87
N ALA A 261 16.33 6.98 1.91
CA ALA A 261 17.49 6.42 1.22
C ALA A 261 18.68 6.22 2.15
N SER A 262 18.97 7.18 3.03
CA SER A 262 20.03 7.07 4.02
C SER A 262 19.78 5.90 4.98
N PHE A 263 18.54 5.74 5.45
CA PHE A 263 18.16 4.62 6.32
C PHE A 263 18.27 3.27 5.60
N LEU A 264 17.77 3.18 4.35
CA LEU A 264 17.87 1.96 3.54
C LEU A 264 19.33 1.57 3.31
N CYS A 265 20.17 2.52 2.87
CA CYS A 265 21.59 2.25 2.57
C CYS A 265 22.36 1.79 3.80
N ALA A 266 22.08 2.34 4.98
CA ALA A 266 22.72 1.97 6.24
C ALA A 266 22.33 0.56 6.73
N ASN A 267 21.12 0.07 6.40
CA ASN A 267 20.59 -1.17 6.95
C ASN A 267 20.55 -2.35 5.97
N HIS A 268 20.63 -2.08 4.66
CA HIS A 268 20.50 -3.10 3.63
C HIS A 268 21.56 -2.97 2.53
N GLY A 269 22.22 -1.82 2.46
CA GLY A 269 22.99 -1.43 1.29
C GLY A 269 22.07 -0.90 0.19
N CYS A 270 22.63 -0.14 -0.73
CA CYS A 270 21.86 0.44 -1.82
C CYS A 270 22.75 0.76 -3.03
N SER A 271 22.10 0.88 -4.19
CA SER A 271 22.73 1.24 -5.46
C SER A 271 21.80 2.15 -6.28
N GLY A 272 22.24 2.61 -7.44
CA GLY A 272 21.44 3.39 -8.38
C GLY A 272 20.78 4.62 -7.77
N GLY A 273 19.49 4.80 -8.01
CA GLY A 273 18.70 5.93 -7.52
C GLY A 273 18.69 6.08 -6.00
N TRP A 274 18.65 4.97 -5.25
CA TRP A 274 18.72 5.00 -3.79
C TRP A 274 20.05 5.53 -3.27
N ALA A 275 21.16 5.08 -3.83
CA ALA A 275 22.49 5.58 -3.47
C ALA A 275 22.67 7.06 -3.86
N SER A 276 22.09 7.50 -4.97
CA SER A 276 22.06 8.90 -5.37
C SER A 276 21.25 9.74 -4.39
N ALA A 277 20.04 9.30 -4.04
CA ALA A 277 19.18 10.00 -3.09
C ALA A 277 19.81 10.14 -1.69
N ALA A 278 20.50 9.08 -1.20
CA ALA A 278 21.16 9.09 0.10
C ALA A 278 22.30 10.12 0.22
N ARG A 279 22.92 10.52 -0.90
CA ARG A 279 24.01 11.50 -0.95
C ARG A 279 23.52 12.94 -1.08
N GLN A 280 22.23 13.15 -1.22
CA GLN A 280 21.68 14.50 -1.39
C GLN A 280 21.61 15.26 -0.07
N ALA A 281 21.95 16.53 -0.11
CA ALA A 281 21.58 17.45 0.95
C ALA A 281 20.06 17.62 0.95
N GLY A 282 19.44 17.66 2.14
CA GLY A 282 18.00 17.85 2.25
C GLY A 282 17.53 19.10 1.57
N CYS A 283 16.34 19.06 0.99
CA CYS A 283 15.69 20.20 0.36
C CYS A 283 15.33 21.24 1.42
N GLY A 284 15.93 22.41 1.40
CA GLY A 284 15.59 23.49 2.34
C GLY A 284 16.76 24.23 2.97
N GLY A 285 17.90 24.24 2.32
CA GLY A 285 19.03 25.10 2.67
C GLY A 285 19.15 26.27 1.70
N THR A 286 18.47 27.35 1.93
CA THR A 286 18.89 28.76 1.77
C THR A 286 17.95 29.62 2.57
#